data_a138fb92113794378f4b024790c0af94
#
_entry.id   a138fb92113794378f4b024790c0af94
#
_cell.length_a   1.000
_cell.length_b   1.000
_cell.length_c   1.000
_cell.angle_alpha   90.00
_cell.angle_beta   90.00
_cell.angle_gamma   90.00
#
_symmetry.space_group_name_H-M   'P 1'
#
loop_
_entity.id
_entity.type
_entity.pdbx_description
1 polymer ?
#
loop_
_entity_poly.entity_id
_entity_poly.type
_entity_poly.pdbx_seq_one_letter_code
_entity_poly.pdbx_strand_id
1 'polypeptide(L)'
;MTTEKTYDYSIIGSGFGGSVSAMRLSEKGYSVLVMEKGKRWAAKDFPKSDWNIKKYLWLPMLKFFGFQKLTFFNQVFVISGVGVGGGSLVYANTHMMPKEPFYTNKIWSHFKDWKNVLAPYFKTAQFMLGSAKFEKE
;
A
#
# COMPACT_ATOMS: atom_id res chain seq x y z
N MET A 1 -35.21 7.36 12.15
CA MET A 1 -34.03 7.68 12.99
C MET A 1 -32.83 7.05 12.33
N THR A 2 -31.97 7.82 11.69
CA THR A 2 -30.68 7.35 11.18
C THR A 2 -29.79 7.17 12.40
N THR A 3 -29.51 5.93 12.79
CA THR A 3 -28.50 5.65 13.81
C THR A 3 -27.15 6.08 13.25
N GLU A 4 -26.57 7.15 13.78
CA GLU A 4 -25.21 7.56 13.47
C GLU A 4 -24.28 6.41 13.86
N LYS A 5 -23.58 5.86 12.86
CA LYS A 5 -22.60 4.81 13.10
C LYS A 5 -21.27 5.45 13.45
N THR A 6 -20.86 5.30 14.70
CA THR A 6 -19.55 5.76 15.20
C THR A 6 -18.51 4.66 15.04
N TYR A 7 -17.26 5.05 14.78
CA TYR A 7 -16.10 4.15 14.68
C TYR A 7 -15.03 4.61 15.66
N ASP A 8 -14.31 3.66 16.24
CA ASP A 8 -13.19 3.97 17.15
C ASP A 8 -12.01 4.58 16.38
N TYR A 9 -11.79 4.11 15.15
CA TYR A 9 -10.70 4.59 14.29
C TYR A 9 -11.16 4.81 12.85
N SER A 10 -10.65 5.89 12.24
CA SER A 10 -10.78 6.16 10.81
C SER A 10 -9.41 6.16 10.17
N ILE A 11 -9.22 5.34 9.13
CA ILE A 11 -7.97 5.19 8.39
C ILE A 11 -8.18 5.74 6.99
N ILE A 12 -7.31 6.67 6.57
CA ILE A 12 -7.34 7.27 5.24
C ILE A 12 -6.36 6.52 4.35
N GLY A 13 -6.90 5.80 3.37
CA GLY A 13 -6.16 4.98 2.41
C GLY A 13 -6.02 3.53 2.85
N SER A 14 -6.22 2.62 1.91
CA SER A 14 -6.14 1.16 2.08
C SER A 14 -4.87 0.55 1.49
N GLY A 15 -3.78 1.33 1.38
CA GLY A 15 -2.47 0.84 0.98
C GLY A 15 -1.84 -0.07 2.05
N PHE A 16 -0.57 -0.44 1.88
CA PHE A 16 0.14 -1.36 2.79
C PHE A 16 0.01 -0.97 4.26
N GLY A 17 0.32 0.28 4.62
CA GLY A 17 0.25 0.75 6.00
C GLY A 17 -1.18 0.79 6.53
N GLY A 18 -2.13 1.36 5.77
CA GLY A 18 -3.53 1.46 6.18
C GLY A 18 -4.19 0.11 6.37
N SER A 19 -3.95 -0.84 5.47
CA SER A 19 -4.51 -2.20 5.57
C SER A 19 -3.99 -2.96 6.78
N VAL A 20 -2.68 -2.90 7.05
CA VAL A 20 -2.09 -3.55 8.23
C VAL A 20 -2.59 -2.90 9.53
N SER A 21 -2.68 -1.57 9.57
CA SER A 21 -3.21 -0.85 10.72
C SER A 21 -4.67 -1.21 10.98
N ALA A 22 -5.51 -1.26 9.93
CA ALA A 22 -6.91 -1.66 10.04
C ALA A 22 -7.04 -3.09 10.60
N MET A 23 -6.27 -4.02 10.06
CA MET A 23 -6.26 -5.42 10.51
C MET A 23 -5.88 -5.51 12.01
N ARG A 24 -4.77 -4.88 12.40
CA ARG A 24 -4.27 -4.94 13.78
C ARG A 24 -5.19 -4.27 14.79
N LEU A 25 -5.87 -3.19 14.41
CA LEU A 25 -6.88 -2.56 15.26
C LEU A 25 -8.13 -3.42 15.39
N SER A 26 -8.59 -4.01 14.28
CA SER A 26 -9.76 -4.91 14.28
C SER A 26 -9.50 -6.19 15.09
N GLU A 27 -8.29 -6.77 15.03
CA GLU A 27 -7.88 -7.90 15.88
C GLU A 27 -7.92 -7.58 17.39
N LYS A 28 -7.76 -6.30 17.74
CA LYS A 28 -7.91 -5.83 19.14
C LYS A 28 -9.35 -5.50 19.53
N GLY A 29 -10.31 -5.73 18.64
CA GLY A 29 -11.74 -5.50 18.90
C GLY A 29 -12.24 -4.11 18.59
N TYR A 30 -11.42 -3.22 18.03
CA TYR A 30 -11.86 -1.87 17.65
C TYR A 30 -12.70 -1.90 16.37
N SER A 31 -13.70 -1.02 16.31
CA SER A 31 -14.45 -0.72 15.09
C SER A 31 -13.65 0.25 14.21
N VAL A 32 -13.35 -0.16 12.98
CA VAL A 32 -12.46 0.57 12.08
C VAL A 32 -13.16 0.93 10.79
N LEU A 33 -13.11 2.22 10.42
CA LEU A 33 -13.51 2.72 9.12
C LEU A 33 -12.28 2.94 8.24
N VAL A 34 -12.24 2.32 7.06
CA VAL A 34 -11.19 2.59 6.06
C VAL A 34 -11.80 3.36 4.89
N MET A 35 -11.29 4.56 4.64
CA MET A 35 -11.71 5.42 3.54
C MET A 35 -10.68 5.34 2.41
N GLU A 36 -11.11 4.93 1.22
CA GLU A 36 -10.26 4.81 0.04
C GLU A 36 -10.81 5.68 -1.10
N LYS A 37 -9.93 6.45 -1.74
CA LYS A 37 -10.32 7.35 -2.84
C LYS A 37 -10.61 6.62 -4.16
N GLY A 38 -9.98 5.49 -4.37
CA GLY A 38 -10.15 4.66 -5.55
C GLY A 38 -11.15 3.53 -5.33
N LYS A 39 -11.47 2.82 -6.38
CA LYS A 39 -12.40 1.68 -6.31
C LYS A 39 -11.69 0.38 -5.93
N ARG A 40 -12.48 -0.64 -5.60
CA ARG A 40 -12.01 -2.02 -5.53
C ARG A 40 -11.86 -2.57 -6.96
N TRP A 41 -10.67 -3.08 -7.28
CA TRP A 41 -10.34 -3.69 -8.56
C TRP A 41 -10.39 -5.22 -8.42
N ALA A 42 -11.27 -5.87 -9.18
CA ALA A 42 -11.21 -7.31 -9.37
C ALA A 42 -10.32 -7.62 -10.60
N ALA A 43 -9.80 -8.84 -10.71
CA ALA A 43 -8.92 -9.21 -11.82
C ALA A 43 -9.51 -8.92 -13.22
N LYS A 44 -10.84 -9.09 -13.37
CA LYS A 44 -11.57 -8.80 -14.61
C LYS A 44 -11.70 -7.31 -14.95
N ASP A 45 -11.50 -6.41 -13.97
CA ASP A 45 -11.67 -4.97 -14.15
C ASP A 45 -10.43 -4.30 -14.71
N PHE A 46 -9.27 -4.96 -14.58
CA PHE A 46 -8.01 -4.44 -15.12
C PHE A 46 -8.08 -4.40 -16.66
N PRO A 47 -7.57 -3.33 -17.27
CA PRO A 47 -7.53 -3.24 -18.71
C PRO A 47 -6.59 -4.31 -19.29
N LYS A 48 -7.05 -5.00 -20.35
CA LYS A 48 -6.24 -6.00 -21.06
C LYS A 48 -5.18 -5.37 -21.97
N SER A 49 -5.22 -4.06 -22.19
CA SER A 49 -4.32 -3.32 -23.06
C SER A 49 -4.12 -1.91 -22.55
N ASP A 50 -2.93 -1.38 -22.74
CA ASP A 50 -2.50 -0.02 -22.36
C ASP A 50 -3.25 1.07 -23.13
N TRP A 51 -3.85 0.73 -24.27
CA TRP A 51 -4.66 1.64 -25.08
C TRP A 51 -5.91 2.15 -24.36
N ASN A 52 -6.36 1.47 -23.29
CA ASN A 52 -7.49 1.95 -22.51
C ASN A 52 -7.04 2.92 -21.41
N ILE A 53 -6.56 4.10 -21.82
CA ILE A 53 -6.00 5.14 -20.98
C ILE A 53 -6.95 5.53 -19.83
N LYS A 54 -8.28 5.58 -20.09
CA LYS A 54 -9.28 5.95 -19.07
C LYS A 54 -9.36 4.96 -17.91
N LYS A 55 -9.13 3.68 -18.17
CA LYS A 55 -9.07 2.65 -17.13
C LYS A 55 -7.69 2.51 -16.50
N TYR A 56 -6.67 3.00 -17.18
CA TYR A 56 -5.28 2.91 -16.73
C TYR A 56 -4.92 4.06 -15.80
N LEU A 57 -5.16 5.30 -16.24
CA LEU A 57 -4.72 6.50 -15.55
C LEU A 57 -5.76 7.05 -14.58
N TRP A 58 -5.27 7.46 -13.41
CA TRP A 58 -6.01 8.27 -12.46
C TRP A 58 -5.74 9.75 -12.69
N LEU A 59 -6.66 10.39 -13.40
CA LEU A 59 -6.63 11.83 -13.69
C LEU A 59 -8.06 12.39 -13.62
N PRO A 60 -8.60 12.66 -12.42
CA PRO A 60 -9.98 13.07 -12.20
C PRO A 60 -10.39 14.33 -12.97
N MET A 61 -9.44 15.25 -13.21
CA MET A 61 -9.70 16.47 -14.00
C MET A 61 -10.19 16.15 -15.43
N LEU A 62 -9.74 15.03 -16.01
CA LEU A 62 -10.17 14.52 -17.31
C LEU A 62 -11.20 13.39 -17.19
N LYS A 63 -11.77 13.18 -16.01
CA LYS A 63 -12.72 12.10 -15.70
C LYS A 63 -12.12 10.70 -15.95
N PHE A 64 -10.81 10.54 -15.75
CA PHE A 64 -10.12 9.26 -15.81
C PHE A 64 -9.98 8.72 -14.40
N PHE A 65 -10.53 7.54 -14.14
CA PHE A 65 -10.56 6.88 -12.84
C PHE A 65 -9.90 5.49 -12.90
N GLY A 66 -8.71 5.45 -13.48
CA GLY A 66 -7.89 4.25 -13.59
C GLY A 66 -7.20 3.88 -12.28
N PHE A 67 -6.38 2.83 -12.30
CA PHE A 67 -5.71 2.31 -11.11
C PHE A 67 -4.29 2.85 -10.89
N GLN A 68 -3.75 3.63 -11.83
CA GLN A 68 -2.40 4.20 -11.75
C GLN A 68 -2.43 5.72 -11.76
N LYS A 69 -1.77 6.33 -10.78
CA LYS A 69 -1.48 7.76 -10.76
C LYS A 69 -0.02 7.97 -11.11
N LEU A 70 0.22 8.85 -12.07
CA LEU A 70 1.55 9.30 -12.43
C LEU A 70 1.81 10.64 -11.76
N THR A 71 2.95 10.76 -11.09
CA THR A 71 3.38 12.01 -10.45
C THR A 71 4.81 12.31 -10.88
N PHE A 72 5.00 13.50 -11.42
CA PHE A 72 6.31 13.99 -11.81
C PHE A 72 6.85 14.93 -10.74
N PHE A 73 8.04 14.63 -10.25
CA PHE A 73 8.87 15.52 -9.46
C PHE A 73 10.09 15.93 -10.28
N ASN A 74 10.84 16.89 -9.80
CA ASN A 74 11.94 17.54 -10.56
C ASN A 74 12.89 16.58 -11.29
N GLN A 75 13.15 15.38 -10.78
CA GLN A 75 14.02 14.38 -11.40
C GLN A 75 13.52 12.94 -11.17
N VAL A 76 12.30 12.80 -10.67
CA VAL A 76 11.75 11.50 -10.30
C VAL A 76 10.35 11.36 -10.86
N PHE A 77 10.11 10.24 -11.52
CA PHE A 77 8.81 9.81 -11.96
C PHE A 77 8.26 8.73 -11.03
N VAL A 78 7.10 8.99 -10.43
CA VAL A 78 6.49 8.06 -9.47
C VAL A 78 5.20 7.49 -10.04
N ILE A 79 5.13 6.17 -10.10
CA ILE A 79 3.90 5.42 -10.40
C ILE A 79 3.33 4.95 -9.06
N SER A 80 2.10 5.34 -8.77
CA SER A 80 1.39 4.91 -7.56
C SER A 80 0.04 4.29 -7.88
N GLY A 81 -0.35 3.27 -7.11
CA GLY A 81 -1.66 2.64 -7.22
C GLY A 81 -2.77 3.46 -6.61
N VAL A 82 -3.94 3.47 -7.25
CA VAL A 82 -5.18 4.10 -6.75
C VAL A 82 -6.30 3.07 -6.76
N GLY A 83 -6.78 2.76 -5.57
CA GLY A 83 -7.79 1.74 -5.33
C GLY A 83 -7.52 0.98 -4.05
N VAL A 84 -8.42 0.09 -3.69
CA VAL A 84 -8.27 -0.78 -2.52
C VAL A 84 -6.99 -1.62 -2.67
N GLY A 85 -6.07 -1.47 -1.72
CA GLY A 85 -4.74 -2.06 -1.77
C GLY A 85 -3.61 -1.06 -2.11
N GLY A 86 -3.93 0.09 -2.71
CA GLY A 86 -2.96 1.14 -3.01
C GLY A 86 -1.77 0.64 -3.83
N GLY A 87 -0.56 0.71 -3.28
CA GLY A 87 0.67 0.30 -3.97
C GLY A 87 0.69 -1.16 -4.40
N SER A 88 -0.07 -2.06 -3.76
CA SER A 88 -0.15 -3.47 -4.16
C SER A 88 -0.74 -3.69 -5.55
N LEU A 89 -1.44 -2.69 -6.10
CA LEU A 89 -2.00 -2.74 -7.45
C LEU A 89 -0.96 -2.56 -8.56
N VAL A 90 0.23 -2.04 -8.23
CA VAL A 90 1.23 -1.61 -9.21
C VAL A 90 2.66 -2.03 -8.88
N TYR A 91 2.90 -2.68 -7.75
CA TYR A 91 4.25 -3.13 -7.39
C TYR A 91 4.60 -4.44 -8.13
N ALA A 92 5.90 -4.68 -8.28
CA ALA A 92 6.40 -5.84 -9.03
C ALA A 92 6.43 -7.14 -8.22
N ASN A 93 5.66 -7.25 -7.14
CA ASN A 93 5.63 -8.38 -6.21
C ASN A 93 7.02 -8.74 -5.63
N THR A 94 7.91 -7.75 -5.52
CA THR A 94 9.27 -7.93 -5.01
C THR A 94 9.33 -7.51 -3.55
N HIS A 95 9.57 -8.47 -2.65
CA HIS A 95 9.61 -8.26 -1.21
C HIS A 95 11.06 -8.16 -0.74
N MET A 96 11.71 -7.04 -1.05
CA MET A 96 13.11 -6.83 -0.67
C MET A 96 13.24 -6.44 0.80
N MET A 97 14.21 -7.04 1.49
CA MET A 97 14.63 -6.58 2.81
C MET A 97 15.44 -5.29 2.68
N PRO A 98 15.22 -4.33 3.59
CA PRO A 98 16.03 -3.11 3.62
C PRO A 98 17.51 -3.43 3.78
N LYS A 99 18.36 -2.69 3.05
CA LYS A 99 19.82 -2.78 3.17
C LYS A 99 20.32 -1.94 4.34
N GLU A 100 21.56 -2.15 4.79
CA GLU A 100 22.19 -1.47 5.92
C GLU A 100 22.02 0.07 5.90
N PRO A 101 22.16 0.79 4.76
CA PRO A 101 21.95 2.23 4.71
C PRO A 101 20.56 2.72 5.17
N PHE A 102 19.54 1.86 5.11
CA PHE A 102 18.22 2.19 5.65
C PHE A 102 18.27 2.28 7.18
N TYR A 103 18.90 1.32 7.83
CA TYR A 103 18.96 1.25 9.31
C TYR A 103 19.89 2.30 9.91
N THR A 104 20.95 2.67 9.20
CA THR A 104 21.97 3.63 9.64
C THR A 104 21.70 5.07 9.23
N ASN A 105 20.57 5.35 8.59
CA ASN A 105 20.21 6.68 8.14
C ASN A 105 20.09 7.65 9.33
N LYS A 106 20.84 8.77 9.27
CA LYS A 106 20.91 9.78 10.34
C LYS A 106 19.57 10.39 10.73
N ILE A 107 18.56 10.35 9.85
CA ILE A 107 17.24 10.93 10.11
C ILE A 107 16.51 10.18 11.21
N TRP A 108 16.70 8.85 11.31
CA TRP A 108 15.94 8.02 12.26
C TRP A 108 16.77 7.02 13.07
N SER A 109 18.02 6.76 12.71
CA SER A 109 18.85 5.74 13.40
C SER A 109 19.12 6.08 14.88
N HIS A 110 19.06 7.36 15.25
CA HIS A 110 19.26 7.82 16.63
C HIS A 110 18.07 7.55 17.56
N PHE A 111 16.89 7.21 17.03
CA PHE A 111 15.72 6.95 17.86
C PHE A 111 15.71 5.52 18.42
N LYS A 112 16.11 4.54 17.64
CA LYS A 112 16.05 3.11 18.00
C LYS A 112 16.99 2.29 17.12
N ASP A 113 17.36 1.10 17.61
CA ASP A 113 17.93 0.03 16.77
C ASP A 113 16.83 -0.58 15.89
N TRP A 114 16.56 0.08 14.78
CA TRP A 114 15.50 -0.32 13.85
C TRP A 114 15.71 -1.71 13.25
N LYS A 115 16.94 -2.17 13.13
CA LYS A 115 17.24 -3.50 12.59
C LYS A 115 16.67 -4.60 13.48
N ASN A 116 16.92 -4.51 14.78
CA ASN A 116 16.39 -5.45 15.75
C ASN A 116 14.89 -5.26 16.01
N VAL A 117 14.41 -4.03 16.07
CA VAL A 117 12.99 -3.72 16.28
C VAL A 117 12.13 -4.24 15.14
N LEU A 118 12.56 -4.08 13.89
CA LEU A 118 11.76 -4.47 12.71
C LEU A 118 11.91 -5.96 12.33
N ALA A 119 12.96 -6.64 12.77
CA ALA A 119 13.21 -8.03 12.40
C ALA A 119 12.02 -8.98 12.62
N PRO A 120 11.31 -8.99 13.77
CA PRO A 120 10.15 -9.86 13.97
C PRO A 120 8.99 -9.52 13.04
N TYR A 121 8.79 -8.23 12.75
CA TYR A 121 7.72 -7.79 11.85
C TYR A 121 7.99 -8.17 10.39
N PHE A 122 9.25 -8.13 9.96
CA PHE A 122 9.63 -8.64 8.64
C PHE A 122 9.37 -10.14 8.50
N LYS A 123 9.68 -10.93 9.52
CA LYS A 123 9.37 -12.38 9.53
C LYS A 123 7.87 -12.62 9.41
N THR A 124 7.07 -11.87 10.17
CA THR A 124 5.61 -11.96 10.10
C THR A 124 5.10 -11.58 8.70
N ALA A 125 5.60 -10.48 8.13
CA ALA A 125 5.21 -10.05 6.80
C ALA A 125 5.59 -11.07 5.71
N GLN A 126 6.80 -11.63 5.77
CA GLN A 126 7.25 -12.69 4.86
C GLN A 126 6.35 -13.92 4.91
N PHE A 127 5.99 -14.35 6.11
CA PHE A 127 5.07 -15.48 6.30
C PHE A 127 3.69 -15.19 5.73
N MET A 128 3.09 -14.05 6.07
CA MET A 128 1.75 -13.67 5.62
C MET A 128 1.65 -13.43 4.11
N LEU A 129 2.73 -12.94 3.49
CA LEU A 129 2.79 -12.69 2.05
C LEU A 129 3.25 -13.91 1.25
N GLY A 130 3.63 -15.01 1.90
CA GLY A 130 4.16 -16.19 1.24
C GLY A 130 5.48 -15.92 0.49
N SER A 131 6.32 -15.01 1.02
CA SER A 131 7.56 -14.60 0.35
C SER A 131 8.59 -15.73 0.38
N ALA A 132 9.13 -16.08 -0.79
CA ALA A 132 10.23 -17.03 -0.93
C ALA A 132 11.48 -16.34 -1.49
N LYS A 133 12.66 -16.90 -1.22
CA LYS A 133 13.88 -16.47 -1.88
C LYS A 133 13.84 -16.89 -3.34
N PHE A 134 14.18 -15.97 -4.22
CA PHE A 134 14.44 -16.29 -5.61
C PHE A 134 15.81 -16.99 -5.68
N GLU A 135 15.81 -18.27 -5.99
CA GLU A 135 17.03 -19.02 -6.30
C GLU A 135 17.23 -18.92 -7.82
N LYS A 136 18.36 -18.37 -8.22
CA LYS A 136 18.75 -18.31 -9.61
C LYS A 136 19.28 -19.70 -9.98
N GLU A 137 18.56 -20.42 -10.85
CA GLU A 137 19.06 -21.63 -11.51
C GLU A 137 20.28 -21.32 -12.39
#